data_a3d2d1d95b5c809801c4b95d1b4e8f1d
#
_entry.id   a3d2d1d95b5c809801c4b95d1b4e8f1d
#
_cell.length_a   1.000
_cell.length_b   1.000
_cell.length_c   1.000
_cell.angle_alpha   90.00
_cell.angle_beta   90.00
_cell.angle_gamma   90.00
#
_symmetry.space_group_name_H-M   'P 1'
#
loop_
_entity.id
_entity.type
_entity.pdbx_description
1 polymer ?
#
loop_
_entity_poly.entity_id
_entity_poly.type
_entity_poly.pdbx_seq_one_letter_code
_entity_poly.pdbx_strand_id
1 'polypeptide(L)'
;MFSGPRVRIGRSRDNDVPLPEEPTPRSSAHHAEARLEESAWWIVDLDSTNGTLLNGARIQRAPLATGDTLTIGDSEFVVAIGLRRASWLLGAVALAATAAAAFLLIRQMQPSPFVGVAAAAQRSVYLLAVDEGGRRTAIGTAFAVDRDAALLATNAHVVDAMDARAGAGGRRVALLSDGESPQPLGREWVHPEWQRGSVAHDVALVEFAGGGIDPLPLGDAGAVDRLRRGAAVATFGFPAQSTDPHRPRGRLAVDVVGDVRLPYIEAGLFIAPGTSGSPVFDDRGLVIGMVVAGDFVKAGGGGALQPSGSGVNWVIAVTALQELLALPR
;
A
#
# COMPACT_ATOMS: atom_id res chain seq x y z
N MET A 1 -3.56 -47.63 23.24
CA MET A 1 -4.95 -47.74 23.73
C MET A 1 -5.21 -46.51 24.56
N PHE A 2 -5.90 -45.52 24.03
CA PHE A 2 -6.20 -44.28 24.78
C PHE A 2 -7.25 -44.59 25.83
N SER A 3 -6.93 -44.44 27.10
CA SER A 3 -7.84 -44.74 28.23
C SER A 3 -8.60 -43.50 28.70
N GLY A 4 -9.20 -42.79 27.76
CA GLY A 4 -10.05 -41.64 28.04
C GLY A 4 -10.02 -40.61 26.90
N PRO A 5 -11.10 -39.93 26.61
CA PRO A 5 -11.14 -38.90 25.59
C PRO A 5 -10.37 -37.68 26.09
N ARG A 6 -9.17 -37.52 25.54
CA ARG A 6 -8.35 -36.34 25.75
C ARG A 6 -7.65 -35.99 24.45
N VAL A 7 -7.41 -34.70 24.18
CA VAL A 7 -6.79 -34.16 23.00
C VAL A 7 -5.68 -33.19 23.41
N ARG A 8 -4.43 -33.52 23.10
CA ARG A 8 -3.27 -32.67 23.33
C ARG A 8 -3.01 -31.76 22.13
N ILE A 9 -2.71 -30.50 22.40
CA ILE A 9 -2.50 -29.48 21.43
C ILE A 9 -1.13 -28.81 21.69
N GLY A 10 -0.30 -28.64 20.68
CA GLY A 10 0.99 -28.00 20.83
C GLY A 10 1.90 -28.24 19.62
N ARG A 11 3.08 -27.63 19.62
CA ARG A 11 4.01 -27.63 18.49
C ARG A 11 4.69 -28.99 18.26
N SER A 12 4.83 -29.81 19.31
CA SER A 12 5.44 -31.12 19.14
C SER A 12 4.57 -32.05 18.29
N ARG A 13 5.20 -32.85 17.42
CA ARG A 13 4.52 -33.78 16.51
C ARG A 13 3.84 -34.96 17.21
N ASP A 14 4.12 -35.17 18.47
CA ASP A 14 3.47 -36.20 19.31
C ASP A 14 2.17 -35.71 19.96
N ASN A 15 1.75 -34.48 19.74
CA ASN A 15 0.41 -34.01 20.10
C ASN A 15 -0.65 -34.59 19.14
N ASP A 16 -1.87 -34.69 19.62
CA ASP A 16 -3.02 -35.10 18.80
C ASP A 16 -3.35 -34.00 17.74
N VAL A 17 -3.11 -32.74 18.11
CA VAL A 17 -3.20 -31.57 17.21
C VAL A 17 -1.84 -30.85 17.21
N PRO A 18 -0.92 -31.22 16.30
CA PRO A 18 0.34 -30.52 16.15
C PRO A 18 0.12 -29.16 15.49
N LEU A 19 0.66 -28.11 16.12
CA LEU A 19 0.62 -26.74 15.60
C LEU A 19 1.77 -26.50 14.62
N PRO A 20 1.61 -25.57 13.66
CA PRO A 20 2.66 -25.26 12.70
C PRO A 20 3.98 -24.82 13.36
N GLU A 21 5.12 -25.17 12.76
CA GLU A 21 6.43 -24.65 13.12
C GLU A 21 6.53 -23.21 12.54
N GLU A 22 6.54 -22.22 13.42
CA GLU A 22 6.68 -20.80 13.06
C GLU A 22 8.13 -20.33 13.30
N PRO A 23 8.60 -19.30 12.57
CA PRO A 23 9.95 -18.75 12.75
C PRO A 23 10.18 -18.20 14.17
N THR A 24 9.12 -17.74 14.84
CA THR A 24 9.11 -17.32 16.25
C THR A 24 7.92 -17.98 16.94
N PRO A 25 8.07 -19.25 17.41
CA PRO A 25 6.95 -20.01 17.89
C PRO A 25 6.35 -19.43 19.18
N ARG A 26 5.09 -19.04 19.12
CA ARG A 26 4.31 -18.57 20.27
C ARG A 26 3.57 -19.72 20.99
N SER A 27 3.61 -20.93 20.46
CA SER A 27 3.05 -22.12 21.07
C SER A 27 4.14 -22.98 21.72
N SER A 28 3.88 -23.58 22.87
CA SER A 28 4.76 -24.53 23.54
C SER A 28 4.73 -25.90 22.85
N ALA A 29 5.75 -26.75 23.08
CA ALA A 29 5.81 -28.10 22.55
C ALA A 29 4.53 -28.91 22.92
N HIS A 30 4.14 -28.86 24.19
CA HIS A 30 2.86 -29.32 24.71
C HIS A 30 2.21 -28.10 25.36
N HIS A 31 1.15 -27.55 24.74
CA HIS A 31 0.63 -26.25 25.13
C HIS A 31 -0.63 -26.36 25.96
N ALA A 32 -1.58 -27.10 25.47
CA ALA A 32 -2.88 -27.31 26.14
C ALA A 32 -3.43 -28.73 25.93
N GLU A 33 -4.37 -29.12 26.75
CA GLU A 33 -5.02 -30.40 26.66
C GLU A 33 -6.52 -30.23 26.90
N ALA A 34 -7.34 -30.67 25.94
CA ALA A 34 -8.78 -30.83 26.15
C ALA A 34 -9.06 -32.20 26.74
N ARG A 35 -9.85 -32.26 27.83
CA ARG A 35 -10.23 -33.48 28.59
C ARG A 35 -11.74 -33.60 28.73
N LEU A 36 -12.25 -34.80 28.54
CA LEU A 36 -13.65 -35.10 28.90
C LEU A 36 -13.68 -35.64 30.36
N GLU A 37 -14.23 -34.87 31.27
CA GLU A 37 -14.38 -35.20 32.67
C GLU A 37 -15.87 -35.12 33.04
N GLU A 38 -16.42 -36.13 33.69
CA GLU A 38 -17.82 -36.17 34.16
C GLU A 38 -18.85 -35.71 33.11
N SER A 39 -18.65 -36.08 31.84
CA SER A 39 -19.51 -35.71 30.70
C SER A 39 -19.38 -34.27 30.20
N ALA A 40 -18.44 -33.46 30.71
CA ALA A 40 -18.11 -32.12 30.22
C ALA A 40 -16.68 -32.08 29.68
N TRP A 41 -16.48 -31.36 28.60
CA TRP A 41 -15.16 -31.07 28.09
C TRP A 41 -14.53 -29.86 28.80
N TRP A 42 -13.26 -30.03 29.16
CA TRP A 42 -12.45 -29.00 29.79
C TRP A 42 -11.20 -28.77 28.97
N ILE A 43 -10.76 -27.51 28.85
CA ILE A 43 -9.44 -27.16 28.36
C ILE A 43 -8.53 -26.78 29.51
N VAL A 44 -7.31 -27.31 29.48
CA VAL A 44 -6.29 -27.10 30.52
C VAL A 44 -5.02 -26.58 29.80
N ASP A 45 -4.52 -25.46 30.22
CA ASP A 45 -3.20 -25.00 29.85
C ASP A 45 -2.13 -25.85 30.55
N LEU A 46 -1.12 -26.29 29.80
CA LEU A 46 -0.05 -27.15 30.33
C LEU A 46 1.20 -26.33 30.72
N ASP A 47 1.01 -25.25 31.47
CA ASP A 47 2.04 -24.29 31.85
C ASP A 47 2.76 -23.73 30.63
N SER A 48 1.99 -23.36 29.63
CA SER A 48 2.50 -22.85 28.37
C SER A 48 3.16 -21.47 28.55
N THR A 49 4.17 -21.18 27.72
CA THR A 49 4.95 -19.93 27.83
C THR A 49 4.10 -18.68 27.62
N ASN A 50 3.16 -18.71 26.67
CA ASN A 50 2.35 -17.56 26.32
C ASN A 50 0.90 -17.65 26.82
N GLY A 51 0.49 -18.81 27.34
CA GLY A 51 -0.86 -19.06 27.85
C GLY A 51 -1.87 -19.43 26.77
N THR A 52 -2.95 -20.02 27.19
CA THR A 52 -4.11 -20.38 26.39
C THR A 52 -5.22 -19.36 26.60
N LEU A 53 -5.87 -18.91 25.52
CA LEU A 53 -7.02 -18.02 25.62
C LEU A 53 -8.29 -18.77 25.22
N LEU A 54 -9.36 -18.57 25.99
CA LEU A 54 -10.71 -19.02 25.66
C LEU A 54 -11.61 -17.78 25.55
N ASN A 55 -12.20 -17.56 24.38
CA ASN A 55 -13.01 -16.37 24.08
C ASN A 55 -12.27 -15.04 24.38
N GLY A 56 -10.96 -15.01 24.11
CA GLY A 56 -10.10 -13.88 24.37
C GLY A 56 -9.60 -13.72 25.81
N ALA A 57 -10.12 -14.51 26.76
CA ALA A 57 -9.68 -14.50 28.16
C ALA A 57 -8.60 -15.56 28.41
N ARG A 58 -7.52 -15.22 29.10
CA ARG A 58 -6.47 -16.16 29.48
C ARG A 58 -6.98 -17.14 30.55
N ILE A 59 -6.75 -18.42 30.34
CA ILE A 59 -7.21 -19.49 31.23
C ILE A 59 -6.04 -20.39 31.65
N GLN A 60 -6.17 -21.00 32.83
CA GLN A 60 -5.41 -22.18 33.23
C GLN A 60 -6.25 -23.46 33.07
N ARG A 61 -7.54 -23.38 33.38
CA ARG A 61 -8.51 -24.41 33.17
C ARG A 61 -9.90 -23.78 33.01
N ALA A 62 -10.66 -24.23 32.02
CA ALA A 62 -12.00 -23.75 31.76
C ALA A 62 -12.87 -24.83 31.12
N PRO A 63 -14.20 -24.85 31.33
CA PRO A 63 -15.11 -25.71 30.61
C PRO A 63 -15.18 -25.22 29.15
N LEU A 64 -15.33 -26.18 28.21
CA LEU A 64 -15.52 -25.91 26.79
C LEU A 64 -16.99 -26.10 26.42
N ALA A 65 -17.51 -25.14 25.66
CA ALA A 65 -18.82 -25.20 25.02
C ALA A 65 -18.70 -25.13 23.49
N THR A 66 -19.70 -25.65 22.79
CA THR A 66 -19.78 -25.48 21.34
C THR A 66 -19.94 -24.02 20.98
N GLY A 67 -19.11 -23.54 20.07
CA GLY A 67 -19.04 -22.12 19.65
C GLY A 67 -17.94 -21.33 20.35
N ASP A 68 -17.28 -21.87 21.37
CA ASP A 68 -16.15 -21.23 22.01
C ASP A 68 -14.97 -21.06 21.01
N THR A 69 -14.24 -19.98 21.15
CA THR A 69 -13.00 -19.72 20.42
C THR A 69 -11.80 -19.97 21.33
N LEU A 70 -10.95 -20.94 20.95
CA LEU A 70 -9.72 -21.29 21.65
C LEU A 70 -8.52 -20.74 20.86
N THR A 71 -7.70 -19.89 21.48
CA THR A 71 -6.49 -19.34 20.87
C THR A 71 -5.23 -19.87 21.55
N ILE A 72 -4.31 -20.43 20.76
CA ILE A 72 -3.04 -21.02 21.21
C ILE A 72 -1.92 -20.49 20.30
N GLY A 73 -1.08 -19.59 20.82
CA GLY A 73 -0.12 -18.88 19.99
C GLY A 73 -0.82 -18.03 18.92
N ASP A 74 -0.49 -18.25 17.66
CA ASP A 74 -1.15 -17.57 16.53
C ASP A 74 -2.26 -18.44 15.89
N SER A 75 -2.60 -19.58 16.49
CA SER A 75 -3.65 -20.50 16.02
C SER A 75 -4.95 -20.27 16.76
N GLU A 76 -6.06 -20.17 16.02
CA GLU A 76 -7.40 -20.02 16.55
C GLU A 76 -8.29 -21.21 16.16
N PHE A 77 -9.04 -21.75 17.11
CA PHE A 77 -9.92 -22.90 16.93
C PHE A 77 -11.33 -22.59 17.42
N VAL A 78 -12.32 -22.95 16.63
CA VAL A 78 -13.72 -22.94 17.07
C VAL A 78 -14.09 -24.32 17.62
N VAL A 79 -14.57 -24.36 18.86
CA VAL A 79 -14.95 -25.59 19.55
C VAL A 79 -16.32 -26.09 19.06
N ALA A 80 -16.40 -27.37 18.68
CA ALA A 80 -17.64 -28.03 18.36
C ALA A 80 -17.76 -29.37 19.15
N ILE A 81 -18.70 -29.44 20.08
CA ILE A 81 -18.92 -30.61 20.91
C ILE A 81 -20.20 -31.34 20.43
N GLY A 82 -20.04 -32.54 19.86
CA GLY A 82 -21.13 -33.36 19.36
C GLY A 82 -21.42 -34.55 20.30
N LEU A 83 -22.70 -34.82 20.56
CA LEU A 83 -23.13 -36.04 21.26
C LEU A 83 -22.95 -37.26 20.33
N ARG A 84 -21.95 -38.13 20.65
CA ARG A 84 -21.66 -39.43 20.00
C ARG A 84 -21.18 -39.35 18.52
N ARG A 85 -19.88 -39.20 18.37
CA ARG A 85 -18.97 -39.87 17.39
C ARG A 85 -17.64 -39.15 17.40
N ALA A 86 -16.78 -39.44 18.38
CA ALA A 86 -15.50 -38.78 18.63
C ALA A 86 -14.50 -38.80 17.44
N SER A 87 -14.65 -39.74 16.52
CA SER A 87 -13.73 -39.87 15.37
C SER A 87 -13.91 -38.83 14.25
N TRP A 88 -15.09 -38.20 14.16
CA TRP A 88 -15.37 -37.19 13.13
C TRP A 88 -14.93 -35.78 13.53
N LEU A 89 -14.86 -35.51 14.85
CA LEU A 89 -14.49 -34.18 15.37
C LEU A 89 -13.00 -33.88 15.21
N LEU A 90 -12.15 -34.89 15.41
CA LEU A 90 -10.71 -34.72 15.19
C LEU A 90 -10.37 -34.40 13.70
N GLY A 91 -11.10 -35.04 12.78
CA GLY A 91 -10.99 -34.76 11.35
C GLY A 91 -11.47 -33.35 10.96
N ALA A 92 -12.57 -32.86 11.54
CA ALA A 92 -13.15 -31.56 11.21
C ALA A 92 -12.31 -30.39 11.76
N VAL A 93 -11.78 -30.50 12.98
CA VAL A 93 -10.88 -29.48 13.57
C VAL A 93 -9.55 -29.44 12.83
N ALA A 94 -8.98 -30.61 12.49
CA ALA A 94 -7.77 -30.67 11.68
C ALA A 94 -7.99 -30.09 10.28
N LEU A 95 -9.13 -30.39 9.64
CA LEU A 95 -9.48 -29.88 8.31
C LEU A 95 -9.71 -28.35 8.32
N ALA A 96 -10.39 -27.83 9.33
CA ALA A 96 -10.62 -26.39 9.49
C ALA A 96 -9.31 -25.62 9.76
N ALA A 97 -8.42 -26.17 10.60
CA ALA A 97 -7.10 -25.57 10.86
C ALA A 97 -6.21 -25.63 9.61
N THR A 98 -6.24 -26.75 8.87
CA THR A 98 -5.49 -26.88 7.61
C THR A 98 -6.05 -25.95 6.53
N ALA A 99 -7.36 -25.82 6.43
CA ALA A 99 -8.01 -24.90 5.49
C ALA A 99 -7.72 -23.42 5.84
N ALA A 100 -7.75 -23.05 7.13
CA ALA A 100 -7.40 -21.71 7.57
C ALA A 100 -5.90 -21.39 7.33
N ALA A 101 -5.01 -22.33 7.65
CA ALA A 101 -3.58 -22.20 7.37
C ALA A 101 -3.29 -22.14 5.86
N ALA A 102 -3.94 -22.95 5.05
CA ALA A 102 -3.86 -22.91 3.59
C ALA A 102 -4.42 -21.59 3.04
N PHE A 103 -5.53 -21.10 3.56
CA PHE A 103 -6.12 -19.81 3.18
C PHE A 103 -5.17 -18.64 3.53
N LEU A 104 -4.57 -18.65 4.73
CA LEU A 104 -3.58 -17.64 5.13
C LEU A 104 -2.30 -17.72 4.28
N LEU A 105 -1.81 -18.93 3.99
CA LEU A 105 -0.68 -19.16 3.09
C LEU A 105 -0.98 -18.70 1.67
N ILE A 106 -2.15 -19.04 1.13
CA ILE A 106 -2.58 -18.57 -0.19
C ILE A 106 -2.71 -17.05 -0.22
N ARG A 107 -3.21 -16.44 0.85
CA ARG A 107 -3.30 -14.99 0.98
C ARG A 107 -1.93 -14.32 1.09
N GLN A 108 -0.97 -14.93 1.77
CA GLN A 108 0.43 -14.48 1.84
C GLN A 108 1.18 -14.69 0.53
N MET A 109 0.83 -15.71 -0.25
CA MET A 109 1.41 -16.00 -1.56
C MET A 109 0.77 -15.20 -2.70
N GLN A 110 -0.31 -14.48 -2.45
CA GLN A 110 -0.87 -13.57 -3.46
C GLN A 110 0.15 -12.46 -3.71
N PRO A 111 0.64 -12.30 -4.94
CA PRO A 111 1.50 -11.18 -5.26
C PRO A 111 0.77 -9.89 -4.90
N SER A 112 1.51 -8.91 -4.36
CA SER A 112 0.93 -7.58 -4.12
C SER A 112 0.15 -7.13 -5.36
N PRO A 113 -1.06 -6.60 -5.23
CA PRO A 113 -1.83 -6.08 -6.38
C PRO A 113 -1.03 -5.04 -7.17
N PHE A 114 0.00 -4.46 -6.55
CA PHE A 114 0.85 -3.44 -7.17
C PHE A 114 2.09 -3.97 -7.91
N VAL A 115 2.30 -5.30 -8.04
CA VAL A 115 3.42 -5.84 -8.83
C VAL A 115 3.31 -5.41 -10.30
N GLY A 116 2.12 -5.51 -10.89
CA GLY A 116 1.86 -5.02 -12.25
C GLY A 116 1.98 -3.51 -12.38
N VAL A 117 1.59 -2.77 -11.33
CA VAL A 117 1.71 -1.31 -11.26
C VAL A 117 3.16 -0.86 -11.35
N ALA A 118 4.08 -1.51 -10.62
CA ALA A 118 5.50 -1.16 -10.67
C ALA A 118 6.07 -1.26 -12.09
N ALA A 119 5.76 -2.34 -12.81
CA ALA A 119 6.23 -2.55 -14.18
C ALA A 119 5.62 -1.55 -15.18
N ALA A 120 4.33 -1.19 -15.04
CA ALA A 120 3.68 -0.16 -15.84
C ALA A 120 4.28 1.22 -15.55
N ALA A 121 4.41 1.56 -14.27
CA ALA A 121 4.95 2.85 -13.83
C ALA A 121 6.38 3.10 -14.32
N GLN A 122 7.25 2.08 -14.33
CA GLN A 122 8.61 2.22 -14.86
C GLN A 122 8.67 2.67 -16.32
N ARG A 123 7.65 2.37 -17.12
CA ARG A 123 7.57 2.75 -18.54
C ARG A 123 6.79 4.04 -18.80
N SER A 124 6.04 4.51 -17.81
CA SER A 124 5.03 5.57 -17.99
C SER A 124 5.17 6.73 -17.03
N VAL A 125 6.09 6.63 -16.05
CA VAL A 125 6.34 7.71 -15.07
C VAL A 125 7.72 8.28 -15.28
N TYR A 126 7.81 9.59 -15.29
CA TYR A 126 8.97 10.37 -15.68
C TYR A 126 9.43 11.27 -14.54
N LEU A 127 10.74 11.33 -14.31
CA LEU A 127 11.36 12.43 -13.59
C LEU A 127 11.26 13.70 -14.43
N LEU A 128 10.75 14.79 -13.87
CA LEU A 128 10.85 16.12 -14.43
C LEU A 128 12.08 16.84 -13.87
N ALA A 129 12.90 17.37 -14.76
CA ALA A 129 14.14 18.05 -14.39
C ALA A 129 14.41 19.27 -15.27
N VAL A 130 15.28 20.15 -14.79
CA VAL A 130 15.86 21.23 -15.59
C VAL A 130 17.33 20.90 -15.86
N ASP A 131 17.70 20.91 -17.13
CA ASP A 131 19.08 20.68 -17.62
C ASP A 131 19.72 22.00 -17.96
N GLU A 132 20.76 22.36 -17.22
CA GLU A 132 21.56 23.60 -17.38
C GLU A 132 22.96 23.22 -17.85
N GLY A 133 23.11 22.95 -19.17
CA GLY A 133 24.42 22.64 -19.76
C GLY A 133 24.99 21.28 -19.27
N GLY A 134 24.13 20.27 -19.05
CA GLY A 134 24.52 18.96 -18.56
C GLY A 134 24.40 18.80 -17.04
N ARG A 135 24.19 19.88 -16.30
CA ARG A 135 23.82 19.81 -14.88
C ARG A 135 22.31 19.71 -14.77
N ARG A 136 21.79 18.60 -14.24
CA ARG A 136 20.37 18.37 -14.07
C ARG A 136 19.94 18.57 -12.63
N THR A 137 18.80 19.25 -12.46
CA THR A 137 18.15 19.43 -11.16
C THR A 137 16.77 18.76 -11.22
N ALA A 138 16.53 17.77 -10.36
CA ALA A 138 15.23 17.13 -10.21
C ALA A 138 14.22 18.12 -9.61
N ILE A 139 13.04 18.24 -10.22
CA ILE A 139 11.98 19.17 -9.80
C ILE A 139 10.76 18.40 -9.31
N GLY A 140 10.27 17.43 -10.10
CA GLY A 140 9.04 16.71 -9.79
C GLY A 140 8.91 15.42 -10.59
N THR A 141 7.71 14.89 -10.59
CA THR A 141 7.33 13.67 -11.30
C THR A 141 6.19 14.00 -12.28
N ALA A 142 6.11 13.24 -13.38
CA ALA A 142 4.97 13.25 -14.29
C ALA A 142 4.66 11.83 -14.77
N PHE A 143 3.49 11.63 -15.34
CA PHE A 143 3.12 10.34 -15.92
C PHE A 143 2.35 10.51 -17.22
N ALA A 144 2.48 9.52 -18.11
CA ALA A 144 1.84 9.53 -19.42
C ALA A 144 0.33 9.36 -19.31
N VAL A 145 -0.44 10.21 -20.01
CA VAL A 145 -1.92 10.22 -19.98
C VAL A 145 -2.57 10.19 -21.35
N ASP A 146 -1.89 10.62 -22.40
CA ASP A 146 -2.42 10.63 -23.76
C ASP A 146 -1.30 10.28 -24.74
N ARG A 147 -1.45 9.18 -25.49
CA ARG A 147 -0.46 8.70 -26.44
C ARG A 147 -0.41 9.57 -27.70
N ASP A 148 -1.61 9.92 -28.21
CA ASP A 148 -1.73 10.57 -29.51
C ASP A 148 -1.27 12.03 -29.44
N ALA A 149 -1.64 12.70 -28.34
CA ALA A 149 -1.20 14.06 -28.07
C ALA A 149 0.16 14.12 -27.34
N ALA A 150 0.76 12.96 -27.02
CA ALA A 150 2.01 12.82 -26.28
C ALA A 150 2.05 13.64 -24.99
N LEU A 151 1.03 13.50 -24.12
CA LEU A 151 0.87 14.30 -22.92
C LEU A 151 1.30 13.56 -21.67
N LEU A 152 2.03 14.26 -20.83
CA LEU A 152 2.31 13.90 -19.45
C LEU A 152 1.46 14.78 -18.51
N ALA A 153 0.92 14.18 -17.45
CA ALA A 153 0.28 14.89 -16.34
C ALA A 153 1.27 15.12 -15.20
N THR A 154 1.20 16.28 -14.59
CA THR A 154 1.97 16.69 -13.41
C THR A 154 1.20 17.74 -12.62
N ASN A 155 1.78 18.29 -11.53
CA ASN A 155 1.20 19.45 -10.86
C ASN A 155 1.53 20.77 -11.55
N ALA A 156 0.64 21.73 -11.39
CA ALA A 156 0.86 23.11 -11.87
C ALA A 156 2.05 23.77 -11.15
N HIS A 157 2.20 23.57 -9.83
CA HIS A 157 3.35 24.10 -9.09
C HIS A 157 4.69 23.49 -9.54
N VAL A 158 4.70 22.27 -10.07
CA VAL A 158 5.91 21.64 -10.63
C VAL A 158 6.31 22.33 -11.92
N VAL A 159 5.35 22.64 -12.81
CA VAL A 159 5.58 23.41 -14.03
C VAL A 159 6.15 24.80 -13.68
N ASP A 160 5.50 25.50 -12.75
CA ASP A 160 5.95 26.81 -12.27
C ASP A 160 7.38 26.77 -11.69
N ALA A 161 7.71 25.74 -10.94
CA ALA A 161 9.06 25.54 -10.40
C ALA A 161 10.10 25.23 -11.50
N MET A 162 9.71 24.47 -12.53
CA MET A 162 10.57 24.21 -13.69
C MET A 162 10.86 25.50 -14.45
N ASP A 163 9.85 26.34 -14.69
CA ASP A 163 10.00 27.62 -15.39
C ASP A 163 10.87 28.59 -14.62
N ALA A 164 10.61 28.70 -13.31
CA ALA A 164 11.43 29.52 -12.42
C ALA A 164 12.90 29.08 -12.41
N ARG A 165 13.16 27.77 -12.48
CA ARG A 165 14.51 27.21 -12.49
C ARG A 165 15.18 27.31 -13.84
N ALA A 166 14.46 27.08 -14.94
CA ALA A 166 15.01 27.13 -16.29
C ALA A 166 15.49 28.53 -16.66
N GLY A 167 14.79 29.59 -16.21
CA GLY A 167 15.16 30.95 -16.50
C GLY A 167 15.49 31.19 -17.99
N ALA A 168 16.57 31.91 -18.25
CA ALA A 168 16.97 32.24 -19.61
C ALA A 168 17.84 31.18 -20.33
N GLY A 169 18.23 30.07 -19.68
CA GLY A 169 19.20 29.14 -20.26
C GLY A 169 19.02 27.67 -19.99
N GLY A 170 18.13 27.32 -19.08
CA GLY A 170 17.83 25.91 -18.74
C GLY A 170 16.83 25.28 -19.71
N ARG A 171 16.95 23.99 -19.94
CA ARG A 171 15.97 23.18 -20.71
C ARG A 171 15.12 22.32 -19.78
N ARG A 172 13.81 22.36 -19.95
CA ARG A 172 12.90 21.48 -19.29
C ARG A 172 12.93 20.10 -19.95
N VAL A 173 13.16 19.05 -19.16
CA VAL A 173 13.34 17.69 -19.67
C VAL A 173 12.61 16.67 -18.80
N ALA A 174 12.29 15.53 -19.40
CA ALA A 174 11.75 14.37 -18.72
C ALA A 174 12.64 13.13 -18.95
N LEU A 175 12.73 12.26 -17.94
CA LEU A 175 13.50 11.03 -18.00
C LEU A 175 12.67 9.87 -17.41
N LEU A 176 12.67 8.72 -18.06
CA LEU A 176 12.16 7.48 -17.48
C LEU A 176 13.09 6.96 -16.37
N SER A 177 12.58 6.06 -15.56
CA SER A 177 13.39 5.30 -14.61
C SER A 177 14.50 4.55 -15.37
N ASP A 178 15.73 4.60 -14.83
CA ASP A 178 16.95 4.09 -15.44
C ASP A 178 17.27 4.66 -16.83
N GLY A 179 16.53 5.69 -17.28
CA GLY A 179 16.78 6.41 -18.53
C GLY A 179 17.98 7.36 -18.42
N GLU A 180 18.90 7.34 -19.40
CA GLU A 180 20.06 8.21 -19.43
C GLU A 180 19.84 9.42 -20.35
N SER A 181 18.93 9.33 -21.32
CA SER A 181 18.68 10.35 -22.33
C SER A 181 17.49 11.22 -21.94
N PRO A 182 17.72 12.50 -21.57
CA PRO A 182 16.65 13.43 -21.28
C PRO A 182 15.90 13.79 -22.56
N GLN A 183 14.59 13.76 -22.48
CA GLN A 183 13.73 14.18 -23.59
C GLN A 183 13.17 15.57 -23.30
N PRO A 184 13.14 16.47 -24.29
CA PRO A 184 12.64 17.83 -24.10
C PRO A 184 11.12 17.82 -23.86
N LEU A 185 10.66 18.80 -23.09
CA LEU A 185 9.25 19.09 -22.89
C LEU A 185 8.84 20.29 -23.78
N GLY A 186 7.62 20.17 -24.33
CA GLY A 186 7.01 21.18 -25.19
C GLY A 186 6.08 22.12 -24.44
N ARG A 187 4.91 22.35 -25.05
CA ARG A 187 3.88 23.24 -24.51
C ARG A 187 3.29 22.65 -23.22
N GLU A 188 2.69 23.53 -22.45
CA GLU A 188 2.04 23.20 -21.19
C GLU A 188 0.64 23.78 -21.11
N TRP A 189 -0.20 23.13 -20.35
CA TRP A 189 -1.55 23.57 -20.04
C TRP A 189 -1.77 23.39 -18.54
N VAL A 190 -1.89 24.52 -17.85
CA VAL A 190 -2.19 24.56 -16.42
C VAL A 190 -3.68 24.67 -16.25
N HIS A 191 -4.23 24.02 -15.22
CA HIS A 191 -5.66 24.13 -14.93
C HIS A 191 -6.05 25.62 -14.73
N PRO A 192 -7.08 26.14 -15.43
CA PRO A 192 -7.37 27.59 -15.46
C PRO A 192 -7.77 28.14 -14.08
N GLU A 193 -8.26 27.31 -13.19
CA GLU A 193 -8.63 27.70 -11.83
C GLU A 193 -7.46 27.57 -10.82
N TRP A 194 -6.32 27.07 -11.25
CA TRP A 194 -5.17 27.00 -10.35
C TRP A 194 -4.60 28.38 -10.04
N GLN A 195 -4.27 28.60 -8.75
CA GLN A 195 -3.61 29.80 -8.29
C GLN A 195 -2.27 29.44 -7.65
N ARG A 196 -1.23 30.21 -7.95
CA ARG A 196 0.11 30.00 -7.41
C ARG A 196 0.09 29.91 -5.88
N GLY A 197 0.66 28.81 -5.36
CA GLY A 197 0.69 28.52 -3.92
C GLY A 197 -0.57 27.84 -3.38
N SER A 198 -1.56 27.60 -4.23
CA SER A 198 -2.75 26.79 -3.89
C SER A 198 -2.51 25.33 -4.26
N VAL A 199 -3.03 24.42 -3.47
CA VAL A 199 -3.14 22.99 -3.80
C VAL A 199 -4.44 22.66 -4.56
N ALA A 200 -5.40 23.62 -4.60
CA ALA A 200 -6.63 23.47 -5.36
C ALA A 200 -6.34 23.54 -6.85
N HIS A 201 -6.89 22.62 -7.62
CA HIS A 201 -6.69 22.51 -9.07
C HIS A 201 -5.21 22.47 -9.52
N ASP A 202 -4.34 21.97 -8.64
CA ASP A 202 -2.90 21.90 -8.87
C ASP A 202 -2.54 20.78 -9.85
N VAL A 203 -3.01 20.93 -11.08
CA VAL A 203 -2.89 19.97 -12.18
C VAL A 203 -2.40 20.69 -13.44
N ALA A 204 -1.48 20.06 -14.16
CA ALA A 204 -0.98 20.52 -15.45
C ALA A 204 -0.76 19.35 -16.40
N LEU A 205 -0.80 19.66 -17.69
CA LEU A 205 -0.38 18.77 -18.77
C LEU A 205 0.85 19.38 -19.44
N VAL A 206 1.78 18.52 -19.86
CA VAL A 206 3.00 18.93 -20.55
C VAL A 206 3.20 18.05 -21.76
N GLU A 207 3.46 18.65 -22.92
CA GLU A 207 3.79 17.95 -24.16
C GLU A 207 5.18 17.28 -24.05
N PHE A 208 5.26 16.01 -24.42
CA PHE A 208 6.49 15.22 -24.39
C PHE A 208 7.02 15.05 -25.82
N ALA A 209 8.16 15.64 -26.12
CA ALA A 209 8.71 15.61 -27.47
C ALA A 209 9.47 14.31 -27.80
N GLY A 210 9.62 13.39 -26.85
CA GLY A 210 10.37 12.14 -27.04
C GLY A 210 9.64 11.04 -27.83
N GLY A 211 8.34 11.20 -28.11
CA GLY A 211 7.50 10.21 -28.81
C GLY A 211 7.27 8.92 -28.02
N GLY A 212 6.30 8.12 -28.46
CA GLY A 212 6.12 6.73 -28.01
C GLY A 212 5.88 6.54 -26.52
N ILE A 213 5.00 7.33 -25.90
CA ILE A 213 4.61 7.15 -24.48
C ILE A 213 3.53 6.08 -24.31
N ASP A 214 3.54 5.41 -23.15
CA ASP A 214 2.53 4.44 -22.72
C ASP A 214 1.63 5.08 -21.64
N PRO A 215 0.39 5.51 -21.96
CA PRO A 215 -0.50 6.09 -20.97
C PRO A 215 -0.86 5.13 -19.85
N LEU A 216 -0.91 5.63 -18.63
CA LEU A 216 -1.45 4.90 -17.50
C LEU A 216 -2.98 4.91 -17.56
N PRO A 217 -3.65 3.81 -17.16
CA PRO A 217 -5.10 3.77 -17.11
C PRO A 217 -5.61 4.70 -16.00
N LEU A 218 -6.40 5.70 -16.39
CA LEU A 218 -7.02 6.63 -15.44
C LEU A 218 -8.31 6.02 -14.89
N GLY A 219 -8.50 6.13 -13.58
CA GLY A 219 -9.78 5.89 -12.94
C GLY A 219 -10.78 6.98 -13.29
N ASP A 220 -12.07 6.67 -13.17
CA ASP A 220 -13.17 7.61 -13.25
C ASP A 220 -13.65 8.09 -11.87
N ALA A 221 -14.64 8.96 -11.82
CA ALA A 221 -15.26 9.38 -10.56
C ALA A 221 -15.74 8.19 -9.73
N GLY A 222 -16.29 7.15 -10.38
CA GLY A 222 -16.71 5.92 -9.71
C GLY A 222 -15.54 5.13 -9.10
N ALA A 223 -14.32 5.21 -9.64
CA ALA A 223 -13.14 4.63 -9.01
C ALA A 223 -12.80 5.36 -7.70
N VAL A 224 -12.89 6.69 -7.69
CA VAL A 224 -12.67 7.52 -6.50
C VAL A 224 -13.78 7.30 -5.46
N ASP A 225 -15.05 7.22 -5.88
CA ASP A 225 -16.19 6.97 -4.99
C ASP A 225 -16.15 5.60 -4.30
N ARG A 226 -15.44 4.64 -4.88
CA ARG A 226 -15.23 3.32 -4.28
C ARG A 226 -14.16 3.30 -3.21
N LEU A 227 -13.31 4.31 -3.13
CA LEU A 227 -12.28 4.38 -2.09
C LEU A 227 -12.91 4.41 -0.70
N ARG A 228 -12.29 3.72 0.21
CA ARG A 228 -12.67 3.69 1.63
C ARG A 228 -11.43 3.85 2.48
N ARG A 229 -11.59 4.35 3.68
CA ARG A 229 -10.53 4.36 4.68
C ARG A 229 -9.94 2.95 4.81
N GLY A 230 -8.62 2.85 4.79
CA GLY A 230 -7.90 1.58 4.82
C GLY A 230 -7.77 0.87 3.46
N ALA A 231 -8.34 1.42 2.36
CA ALA A 231 -8.09 0.88 1.03
C ALA A 231 -6.61 1.02 0.67
N ALA A 232 -6.02 -0.05 0.15
CA ALA A 232 -4.63 -0.05 -0.28
C ALA A 232 -4.45 0.83 -1.51
N VAL A 233 -3.40 1.65 -1.50
CA VAL A 233 -2.99 2.52 -2.61
C VAL A 233 -1.49 2.46 -2.80
N ALA A 234 -1.03 2.73 -4.00
CA ALA A 234 0.40 2.84 -4.31
C ALA A 234 0.71 4.13 -5.06
N THR A 235 1.91 4.63 -4.90
CA THR A 235 2.46 5.71 -5.73
C THR A 235 3.83 5.32 -6.28
N PHE A 236 4.16 5.82 -7.46
CA PHE A 236 5.48 5.65 -8.05
C PHE A 236 6.02 7.02 -8.47
N GLY A 237 7.20 7.38 -7.99
CA GLY A 237 7.78 8.69 -8.29
C GLY A 237 9.25 8.79 -7.95
N PHE A 238 9.79 10.00 -8.02
CA PHE A 238 11.22 10.28 -7.91
C PHE A 238 11.50 11.24 -6.73
N PRO A 239 11.70 10.72 -5.49
CA PRO A 239 12.07 11.56 -4.36
C PRO A 239 13.44 12.24 -4.61
N ALA A 240 13.48 13.56 -4.63
CA ALA A 240 14.67 14.33 -5.02
C ALA A 240 15.92 14.03 -4.18
N GLN A 241 15.73 13.76 -2.86
CA GLN A 241 16.84 13.48 -1.93
C GLN A 241 17.56 12.15 -2.22
N SER A 242 16.92 11.23 -2.95
CA SER A 242 17.44 9.90 -3.23
C SER A 242 17.48 9.55 -4.72
N THR A 243 17.22 10.56 -5.58
CA THR A 243 17.20 10.39 -7.04
C THR A 243 18.39 11.09 -7.64
N ASP A 244 19.25 10.33 -8.33
CA ASP A 244 20.26 10.90 -9.22
C ASP A 244 19.56 11.38 -10.51
N PRO A 245 19.54 12.68 -10.82
CA PRO A 245 18.85 13.20 -12.01
C PRO A 245 19.52 12.81 -13.34
N HIS A 246 20.73 12.22 -13.30
CA HIS A 246 21.40 11.70 -14.49
C HIS A 246 21.04 10.21 -14.73
N ARG A 247 20.63 9.50 -13.69
CA ARG A 247 20.23 8.11 -13.76
C ARG A 247 19.07 7.84 -12.76
N PRO A 248 17.90 8.43 -13.03
CA PRO A 248 16.80 8.41 -12.08
C PRO A 248 16.28 7.00 -11.86
N ARG A 249 16.02 6.67 -10.59
CA ARG A 249 15.34 5.42 -10.20
C ARG A 249 14.05 5.76 -9.48
N GLY A 250 12.94 5.45 -10.14
CA GLY A 250 11.64 5.60 -9.53
C GLY A 250 11.44 4.61 -8.38
N ARG A 251 10.65 5.02 -7.41
CA ARG A 251 10.32 4.23 -6.21
C ARG A 251 8.83 4.01 -6.10
N LEU A 252 8.44 2.77 -5.88
CA LEU A 252 7.08 2.41 -5.49
C LEU A 252 6.96 2.52 -3.96
N ALA A 253 5.93 3.23 -3.51
CA ALA A 253 5.50 3.23 -2.11
C ALA A 253 4.06 2.73 -2.05
N VAL A 254 3.74 1.92 -1.04
CA VAL A 254 2.41 1.35 -0.82
C VAL A 254 1.96 1.73 0.57
N ASP A 255 0.73 2.18 0.69
CA ASP A 255 0.10 2.53 1.97
C ASP A 255 -1.44 2.47 1.83
N VAL A 256 -2.16 3.08 2.75
CA VAL A 256 -3.61 3.06 2.77
C VAL A 256 -4.21 4.47 2.73
N VAL A 257 -5.45 4.54 2.25
CA VAL A 257 -6.29 5.73 2.31
C VAL A 257 -6.64 6.04 3.76
N GLY A 258 -6.35 7.25 4.21
CA GLY A 258 -6.74 7.79 5.51
C GLY A 258 -8.15 8.34 5.51
N ASP A 259 -8.46 9.20 4.53
CA ASP A 259 -9.78 9.81 4.35
C ASP A 259 -9.99 10.22 2.86
N VAL A 260 -11.24 10.45 2.48
CA VAL A 260 -11.60 10.97 1.14
C VAL A 260 -12.49 12.18 1.32
N ARG A 261 -11.97 13.34 0.93
CA ARG A 261 -12.68 14.64 0.97
C ARG A 261 -12.45 15.37 -0.33
N LEU A 262 -13.21 15.01 -1.34
CA LEU A 262 -13.04 15.58 -2.68
C LEU A 262 -12.87 17.09 -2.67
N PRO A 263 -11.95 17.64 -3.45
CA PRO A 263 -11.15 16.97 -4.48
C PRO A 263 -9.88 16.27 -3.96
N TYR A 264 -9.75 16.03 -2.66
CA TYR A 264 -8.55 15.44 -2.05
C TYR A 264 -8.80 14.06 -1.47
N ILE A 265 -7.73 13.27 -1.51
CA ILE A 265 -7.61 11.97 -0.85
C ILE A 265 -6.43 12.09 0.12
N GLU A 266 -6.67 11.81 1.40
CA GLU A 266 -5.60 11.63 2.38
C GLU A 266 -5.06 10.22 2.28
N ALA A 267 -3.74 10.05 2.19
CA ALA A 267 -3.10 8.74 2.18
C ALA A 267 -1.81 8.76 3.02
N GLY A 268 -1.47 7.63 3.65
CA GLY A 268 -0.24 7.48 4.42
C GLY A 268 1.03 7.40 3.55
N LEU A 269 0.92 7.57 2.25
CA LEU A 269 2.00 7.45 1.28
C LEU A 269 3.20 8.33 1.64
N PHE A 270 4.40 7.77 1.50
CA PHE A 270 5.62 8.54 1.67
C PHE A 270 5.74 9.62 0.60
N ILE A 271 5.63 10.88 1.00
CA ILE A 271 5.76 12.05 0.14
C ILE A 271 7.02 12.83 0.54
N ALA A 272 7.83 13.19 -0.45
CA ALA A 272 9.06 13.96 -0.30
C ALA A 272 9.18 14.97 -1.47
N PRO A 273 9.99 16.02 -1.35
CA PRO A 273 10.29 16.87 -2.50
C PRO A 273 10.68 16.05 -3.73
N GLY A 274 10.10 16.34 -4.88
CA GLY A 274 10.27 15.58 -6.13
C GLY A 274 9.20 14.51 -6.39
N THR A 275 8.41 14.08 -5.39
CA THR A 275 7.28 13.18 -5.63
C THR A 275 6.00 13.90 -6.07
N SER A 276 5.94 15.22 -6.01
CA SER A 276 4.84 16.01 -6.60
C SER A 276 4.64 15.63 -8.07
N GLY A 277 3.39 15.37 -8.46
CA GLY A 277 3.03 14.88 -9.80
C GLY A 277 3.08 13.36 -9.96
N SER A 278 3.45 12.60 -8.93
CA SER A 278 3.43 11.13 -8.97
C SER A 278 2.00 10.59 -9.05
N PRO A 279 1.70 9.61 -9.92
CA PRO A 279 0.40 8.96 -9.96
C PRO A 279 0.16 8.15 -8.69
N VAL A 280 -1.09 8.12 -8.24
CA VAL A 280 -1.54 7.27 -7.14
C VAL A 280 -2.53 6.25 -7.71
N PHE A 281 -2.27 4.98 -7.45
CA PHE A 281 -2.99 3.83 -7.99
C PHE A 281 -3.87 3.17 -6.94
N ASP A 282 -5.03 2.69 -7.35
CA ASP A 282 -5.82 1.74 -6.56
C ASP A 282 -5.29 0.31 -6.72
N ASP A 283 -5.91 -0.65 -6.03
CA ASP A 283 -5.57 -2.07 -6.05
C ASP A 283 -5.85 -2.77 -7.41
N ARG A 284 -6.48 -2.08 -8.36
CA ARG A 284 -6.71 -2.52 -9.75
C ARG A 284 -5.68 -1.95 -10.71
N GLY A 285 -4.81 -1.06 -10.25
CA GLY A 285 -3.81 -0.37 -11.05
C GLY A 285 -4.35 0.83 -11.82
N LEU A 286 -5.53 1.35 -11.47
CA LEU A 286 -6.07 2.59 -12.02
C LEU A 286 -5.48 3.79 -11.29
N VAL A 287 -5.10 4.82 -12.01
CA VAL A 287 -4.69 6.10 -11.41
C VAL A 287 -5.94 6.80 -10.84
N ILE A 288 -6.02 6.91 -9.51
CA ILE A 288 -7.12 7.54 -8.78
C ILE A 288 -6.83 8.98 -8.37
N GLY A 289 -5.59 9.41 -8.54
CA GLY A 289 -5.15 10.77 -8.21
C GLY A 289 -3.67 10.96 -8.43
N MET A 290 -3.19 12.11 -8.00
CA MET A 290 -1.80 12.56 -8.15
C MET A 290 -1.33 13.20 -6.85
N VAL A 291 -0.10 12.87 -6.42
CA VAL A 291 0.54 13.46 -5.24
C VAL A 291 0.69 14.97 -5.44
N VAL A 292 0.20 15.78 -4.49
CA VAL A 292 0.29 17.24 -4.52
C VAL A 292 1.26 17.76 -3.47
N ALA A 293 1.01 17.44 -2.21
CA ALA A 293 1.77 17.97 -1.09
C ALA A 293 1.73 17.02 0.10
N GLY A 294 2.79 17.07 0.92
CA GLY A 294 2.76 16.59 2.28
C GLY A 294 2.68 17.76 3.25
N ASP A 295 2.30 17.51 4.49
CA ASP A 295 2.47 18.48 5.55
C ASP A 295 3.96 18.70 5.81
N PHE A 296 4.48 19.81 5.35
CA PHE A 296 5.85 20.22 5.59
C PHE A 296 5.89 21.42 6.54
N VAL A 297 6.70 21.32 7.57
CA VAL A 297 7.02 22.46 8.46
C VAL A 297 8.39 23.01 8.09
N LYS A 298 8.54 24.36 8.12
CA LYS A 298 9.85 24.97 8.04
C LYS A 298 10.60 24.70 9.34
N ALA A 299 11.69 24.01 9.27
CA ALA A 299 12.61 23.87 10.39
C ALA A 299 13.21 25.26 10.71
N GLY A 300 12.85 25.83 11.85
CA GLY A 300 13.24 27.11 12.43
C GLY A 300 13.98 28.12 11.56
N GLY A 301 13.44 29.31 11.40
CA GLY A 301 14.19 30.50 10.96
C GLY A 301 14.74 30.53 9.54
N GLY A 302 14.15 29.82 8.58
CA GLY A 302 14.56 29.85 7.18
C GLY A 302 15.18 28.53 6.66
N GLY A 303 15.11 27.47 7.44
CA GLY A 303 15.59 26.13 7.08
C GLY A 303 14.78 25.43 6.00
N ALA A 304 15.32 24.33 5.46
CA ALA A 304 14.67 23.46 4.50
C ALA A 304 13.32 22.93 5.02
N LEU A 305 12.35 22.75 4.11
CA LEU A 305 11.09 22.09 4.42
C LEU A 305 11.35 20.65 4.91
N GLN A 306 10.83 20.32 6.06
CA GLN A 306 10.86 18.97 6.63
C GLN A 306 9.45 18.42 6.77
N PRO A 307 9.21 17.11 6.55
CA PRO A 307 7.92 16.51 6.82
C PRO A 307 7.48 16.85 8.25
N SER A 308 6.25 17.31 8.43
CA SER A 308 5.71 17.69 9.74
C SER A 308 5.63 16.53 10.73
N GLY A 309 5.71 15.29 10.22
CA GLY A 309 5.48 14.09 11.01
C GLY A 309 3.99 13.82 11.31
N SER A 310 3.08 14.65 10.80
CA SER A 310 1.63 14.42 10.92
C SER A 310 1.18 13.16 10.18
N GLY A 311 1.99 12.69 9.23
CA GLY A 311 1.66 11.54 8.35
C GLY A 311 0.52 11.82 7.37
N VAL A 312 0.01 13.04 7.32
CA VAL A 312 -1.04 13.43 6.38
C VAL A 312 -0.41 13.90 5.07
N ASN A 313 -0.75 13.20 4.01
CA ASN A 313 -0.29 13.51 2.66
C ASN A 313 -1.49 13.65 1.73
N TRP A 314 -1.43 14.67 0.87
CA TRP A 314 -2.53 15.05 0.02
C TRP A 314 -2.33 14.56 -1.41
N VAL A 315 -3.35 13.92 -1.91
CA VAL A 315 -3.48 13.47 -3.30
C VAL A 315 -4.67 14.22 -3.90
N ILE A 316 -4.47 14.92 -5.01
CA ILE A 316 -5.58 15.49 -5.76
C ILE A 316 -6.24 14.37 -6.57
N ALA A 317 -7.57 14.26 -6.48
CA ALA A 317 -8.30 13.21 -7.17
C ALA A 317 -8.16 13.32 -8.70
N VAL A 318 -8.19 12.19 -9.38
CA VAL A 318 -8.03 12.10 -10.84
C VAL A 318 -9.08 12.90 -11.61
N THR A 319 -10.23 13.20 -11.00
CA THR A 319 -11.30 14.04 -11.59
C THR A 319 -10.80 15.41 -12.01
N ALA A 320 -9.93 16.06 -11.21
CA ALA A 320 -9.33 17.35 -11.59
C ALA A 320 -8.45 17.24 -12.85
N LEU A 321 -7.74 16.12 -13.02
CA LEU A 321 -6.98 15.85 -14.23
C LEU A 321 -7.92 15.61 -15.44
N GLN A 322 -9.01 14.88 -15.24
CA GLN A 322 -10.01 14.64 -16.28
C GLN A 322 -10.69 15.91 -16.74
N GLU A 323 -10.98 16.84 -15.81
CA GLU A 323 -11.48 18.19 -16.15
C GLU A 323 -10.51 18.91 -17.08
N LEU A 324 -9.23 18.95 -16.75
CA LEU A 324 -8.21 19.58 -17.60
C LEU A 324 -8.05 18.87 -18.95
N LEU A 325 -8.11 17.54 -19.00
CA LEU A 325 -8.06 16.77 -20.25
C LEU A 325 -9.25 17.05 -21.17
N ALA A 326 -10.39 17.40 -20.64
CA ALA A 326 -11.62 17.72 -21.40
C ALA A 326 -11.63 19.14 -21.98
N LEU A 327 -10.74 20.04 -21.54
CA LEU A 327 -10.68 21.40 -22.04
C LEU A 327 -10.09 21.45 -23.46
N PRO A 328 -10.54 22.39 -24.33
CA PRO A 328 -9.93 22.62 -25.63
C PRO A 328 -8.46 23.09 -25.48
N ARG A 329 -7.59 22.57 -26.31
CA ARG A 329 -6.12 22.82 -26.29
C ARG A 329 -5.63 23.50 -27.55
#